data_bb28e02b98c17d0b6d78ec6f23ce343b
#
_entry.id   bb28e02b98c17d0b6d78ec6f23ce343b
#
_cell.length_a   1.000
_cell.length_b   1.000
_cell.length_c   1.000
_cell.angle_alpha   90.00
_cell.angle_beta   90.00
_cell.angle_gamma   90.00
#
_symmetry.space_group_name_H-M   'P 1'
#
loop_
_entity.id
_entity.type
_entity.pdbx_description
1 polymer ?
#
loop_
_entity_poly.entity_id
_entity_poly.type
_entity_poly.pdbx_seq_one_letter_code
_entity_poly.pdbx_strand_id
1 'polypeptide(L)'
;MATYFNQPSRTFNEYLLIPGYTDENCIPANVSLKTPLVKFRKGEQPALSLNVPMTSAIMQSVSNDTLAIALAREGGISFIFGSQSIESEAEMVRKVKNYKAGFVVSDSNLTPDNTLADVLALVASKGHNTIPITHDGTSNGKLLGMVTSRDYRVSRMSPDLKVKEFMTPLEKLVTAPQNTTLIEANDIIWDHKLNSIPILDDEGRLLYMVFRKDYDQHKKNPDELLDSSKRYMVGAGINTLDYEKRVPALIEAGADVLCIDSSEGYTVWQKRTLDYIRKNYGDKVKVGAGNVVDRDGFNFLADCGADFIKVGIGGGSICITREQKGIGRGQATALIEVAEARDEYFKKTGIYIPICSDGGIVQDYHMTLALAMGADFLMLGRYFARFDESPTNKLVINGNYVKEYWGEGSNRARNWQRYDLGGKSGLGFEEGVDSYVPYAGSLKDNVRKSLYKVKSTMCNCGATTIEALHKNAKMTLVSAISIKEGGAHDVIQKNTSFVNN
;
A
#
# COMPACT_ATOMS: atom_id res chain seq x y z
N MET A 1 -17.38 -39.33 -7.27
CA MET A 1 -18.36 -38.26 -7.61
C MET A 1 -17.76 -36.91 -7.25
N ALA A 2 -18.08 -35.89 -8.01
CA ALA A 2 -17.67 -34.51 -7.63
C ALA A 2 -18.36 -34.11 -6.32
N THR A 3 -17.67 -33.31 -5.51
CA THR A 3 -18.25 -32.68 -4.31
C THR A 3 -19.20 -31.56 -4.74
N TYR A 4 -20.39 -31.54 -4.18
CA TYR A 4 -21.41 -30.57 -4.50
C TYR A 4 -21.87 -29.81 -3.24
N PHE A 5 -21.80 -28.48 -3.29
CA PHE A 5 -22.28 -27.61 -2.20
C PHE A 5 -23.71 -27.14 -2.49
N ASN A 6 -24.64 -27.47 -1.62
CA ASN A 6 -26.07 -27.12 -1.78
C ASN A 6 -26.39 -25.64 -1.45
N GLN A 7 -25.52 -24.97 -0.72
CA GLN A 7 -25.71 -23.58 -0.34
C GLN A 7 -25.33 -22.63 -1.49
N PRO A 8 -26.15 -21.63 -1.82
CA PRO A 8 -25.78 -20.62 -2.79
C PRO A 8 -24.49 -19.91 -2.41
N SER A 9 -23.61 -19.70 -3.40
CA SER A 9 -22.41 -18.90 -3.23
C SER A 9 -22.76 -17.42 -3.35
N ARG A 10 -22.52 -16.63 -2.28
CA ARG A 10 -23.05 -15.27 -2.08
C ARG A 10 -21.99 -14.22 -2.22
N THR A 11 -22.43 -13.01 -2.61
CA THR A 11 -21.60 -11.79 -2.67
C THR A 11 -22.00 -10.77 -1.60
N PHE A 12 -21.25 -9.68 -1.44
CA PHE A 12 -21.49 -8.65 -0.42
C PHE A 12 -22.86 -7.99 -0.50
N ASN A 13 -23.43 -7.80 -1.70
CA ASN A 13 -24.75 -7.22 -1.89
C ASN A 13 -25.89 -7.99 -1.20
N GLU A 14 -25.66 -9.27 -0.89
CA GLU A 14 -26.67 -10.14 -0.26
C GLU A 14 -26.65 -10.07 1.28
N TYR A 15 -25.85 -9.16 1.85
CA TYR A 15 -25.73 -8.99 3.30
C TYR A 15 -25.90 -7.55 3.71
N LEU A 16 -26.48 -7.36 4.91
CA LEU A 16 -26.47 -6.11 5.64
C LEU A 16 -25.96 -6.35 7.07
N LEU A 17 -25.30 -5.35 7.63
CA LEU A 17 -24.93 -5.31 9.04
C LEU A 17 -26.16 -4.94 9.88
N ILE A 18 -26.35 -5.65 10.99
CA ILE A 18 -27.35 -5.32 12.01
C ILE A 18 -26.67 -4.43 13.02
N PRO A 19 -27.25 -3.27 13.41
CA PRO A 19 -26.69 -2.41 14.44
C PRO A 19 -26.47 -3.16 15.76
N GLY A 20 -25.33 -2.90 16.38
CA GLY A 20 -24.97 -3.39 17.71
C GLY A 20 -25.25 -2.34 18.77
N TYR A 21 -24.91 -2.68 20.02
CA TYR A 21 -24.92 -1.69 21.11
C TYR A 21 -23.77 -0.71 20.91
N THR A 22 -24.06 0.59 20.95
CA THR A 22 -23.08 1.68 20.86
C THR A 22 -23.10 2.49 22.16
N ASP A 23 -21.93 2.80 22.67
CA ASP A 23 -21.74 3.72 23.79
C ASP A 23 -21.08 5.04 23.32
N GLU A 24 -20.78 5.92 24.25
CA GLU A 24 -20.17 7.22 24.03
C GLU A 24 -18.76 7.15 23.42
N ASN A 25 -18.08 5.98 23.50
CA ASN A 25 -16.76 5.77 22.89
C ASN A 25 -16.85 5.40 21.41
N CYS A 26 -18.04 4.95 20.96
CA CYS A 26 -18.28 4.57 19.57
C CYS A 26 -18.49 5.80 18.68
N ILE A 27 -17.46 6.62 18.55
CA ILE A 27 -17.41 7.76 17.62
C ILE A 27 -16.27 7.58 16.61
N PRO A 28 -16.39 8.06 15.37
CA PRO A 28 -15.38 7.84 14.32
C PRO A 28 -13.95 8.26 14.71
N ALA A 29 -13.81 9.28 15.57
CA ALA A 29 -12.50 9.74 16.06
C ALA A 29 -11.78 8.69 16.92
N ASN A 30 -12.50 7.83 17.62
CA ASN A 30 -11.96 6.79 18.49
C ASN A 30 -11.72 5.45 17.75
N VAL A 31 -12.16 5.34 16.49
CA VAL A 31 -11.99 4.11 15.71
C VAL A 31 -10.57 4.02 15.17
N SER A 32 -9.86 2.97 15.57
CA SER A 32 -8.59 2.55 14.99
C SER A 32 -8.82 1.56 13.85
N LEU A 33 -8.28 1.88 12.68
CA LEU A 33 -8.29 1.00 11.51
C LEU A 33 -6.98 0.22 11.36
N LYS A 34 -6.09 0.31 12.36
CA LYS A 34 -4.83 -0.42 12.35
C LYS A 34 -5.09 -1.94 12.32
N THR A 35 -4.36 -2.64 11.45
CA THR A 35 -4.56 -4.06 11.19
C THR A 35 -3.25 -4.78 10.89
N PRO A 36 -3.09 -6.07 11.24
CA PRO A 36 -1.88 -6.82 10.89
C PRO A 36 -1.78 -7.02 9.37
N LEU A 37 -0.58 -6.85 8.83
CA LEU A 37 -0.29 -7.17 7.43
C LEU A 37 0.28 -8.59 7.28
N VAL A 38 1.04 -9.07 8.28
CA VAL A 38 1.75 -10.34 8.23
C VAL A 38 1.48 -11.18 9.45
N LYS A 39 1.69 -12.51 9.32
CA LYS A 39 1.48 -13.47 10.40
C LYS A 39 2.24 -13.12 11.68
N PHE A 40 1.66 -13.49 12.80
CA PHE A 40 2.26 -13.34 14.13
C PHE A 40 1.80 -14.45 15.09
N ARG A 41 2.55 -14.68 16.17
CA ARG A 41 2.18 -15.65 17.19
C ARG A 41 1.27 -15.03 18.25
N LYS A 42 0.45 -15.87 18.87
CA LYS A 42 -0.41 -15.45 19.98
C LYS A 42 0.43 -14.78 21.09
N GLY A 43 0.05 -13.56 21.45
CA GLY A 43 0.76 -12.75 22.44
C GLY A 43 1.87 -11.87 21.87
N GLU A 44 2.22 -12.01 20.61
CA GLU A 44 3.19 -11.15 19.91
C GLU A 44 2.48 -10.06 19.10
N GLN A 45 3.22 -9.01 18.76
CA GLN A 45 2.78 -8.00 17.79
C GLN A 45 3.23 -8.41 16.40
N PRO A 46 2.42 -8.14 15.35
CA PRO A 46 2.83 -8.38 13.97
C PRO A 46 4.04 -7.53 13.59
N ALA A 47 5.01 -8.13 12.90
CA ALA A 47 6.21 -7.42 12.44
C ALA A 47 5.88 -6.26 11.48
N LEU A 48 4.82 -6.38 10.69
CA LEU A 48 4.30 -5.33 9.82
C LEU A 48 2.78 -5.20 10.02
N SER A 49 2.33 -3.96 10.12
CA SER A 49 0.91 -3.59 10.22
C SER A 49 0.58 -2.48 9.23
N LEU A 50 -0.68 -2.38 8.84
CA LEU A 50 -1.22 -1.24 8.11
C LEU A 50 -1.91 -0.28 9.09
N ASN A 51 -1.86 1.02 8.81
CA ASN A 51 -2.59 2.03 9.57
C ASN A 51 -4.05 2.14 9.11
N VAL A 52 -4.31 1.80 7.83
CA VAL A 52 -5.66 1.63 7.27
C VAL A 52 -5.75 0.33 6.46
N PRO A 53 -6.88 -0.37 6.45
CA PRO A 53 -7.00 -1.71 5.89
C PRO A 53 -7.16 -1.72 4.36
N MET A 54 -6.36 -0.92 3.65
CA MET A 54 -6.45 -0.78 2.19
C MET A 54 -5.13 -1.09 1.51
N THR A 55 -5.20 -1.94 0.48
CA THR A 55 -4.08 -2.22 -0.41
C THR A 55 -4.50 -2.09 -1.87
N SER A 56 -3.58 -1.70 -2.74
CA SER A 56 -3.87 -1.64 -4.17
C SER A 56 -3.60 -2.98 -4.85
N ALA A 57 -4.41 -3.31 -5.86
CA ALA A 57 -4.29 -4.55 -6.62
C ALA A 57 -2.99 -4.56 -7.46
N ILE A 58 -2.40 -5.76 -7.61
CA ILE A 58 -1.16 -6.00 -8.37
C ILE A 58 -1.48 -5.95 -9.87
N MET A 59 -1.70 -4.73 -10.39
CA MET A 59 -2.18 -4.54 -11.76
C MET A 59 -1.49 -3.37 -12.43
N GLN A 60 -1.13 -3.53 -13.72
CA GLN A 60 -0.52 -2.47 -14.55
C GLN A 60 -1.35 -1.18 -14.57
N SER A 61 -2.66 -1.31 -14.60
CA SER A 61 -3.59 -0.18 -14.65
C SER A 61 -3.88 0.47 -13.30
N VAL A 62 -3.27 -0.03 -12.21
CA VAL A 62 -3.58 0.41 -10.83
C VAL A 62 -2.34 0.83 -10.06
N SER A 63 -1.32 -0.01 -9.96
CA SER A 63 -0.28 0.08 -8.92
C SER A 63 1.10 0.40 -9.45
N ASN A 64 1.43 1.68 -9.57
CA ASN A 64 2.78 2.17 -9.83
C ASN A 64 3.36 2.89 -8.59
N ASP A 65 4.57 3.44 -8.72
CA ASP A 65 5.27 4.22 -7.71
C ASP A 65 4.47 5.46 -7.24
N THR A 66 3.78 6.16 -8.14
CA THR A 66 2.97 7.35 -7.80
C THR A 66 1.79 6.99 -6.90
N LEU A 67 1.03 5.95 -7.26
CA LEU A 67 -0.06 5.46 -6.43
C LEU A 67 0.46 4.91 -5.10
N ALA A 68 1.59 4.20 -5.11
CA ALA A 68 2.19 3.64 -3.91
C ALA A 68 2.55 4.73 -2.87
N ILE A 69 3.16 5.81 -3.32
CA ILE A 69 3.47 6.97 -2.46
C ILE A 69 2.17 7.59 -1.91
N ALA A 70 1.18 7.80 -2.77
CA ALA A 70 -0.09 8.42 -2.36
C ALA A 70 -0.85 7.56 -1.33
N LEU A 71 -0.89 6.24 -1.54
CA LEU A 71 -1.57 5.31 -0.63
C LEU A 71 -0.83 5.16 0.70
N ALA A 72 0.51 5.11 0.69
CA ALA A 72 1.32 5.07 1.91
C ALA A 72 1.13 6.34 2.77
N ARG A 73 0.93 7.50 2.17
CA ARG A 73 0.57 8.75 2.88
C ARG A 73 -0.76 8.67 3.62
N GLU A 74 -1.70 7.91 3.11
CA GLU A 74 -3.01 7.71 3.74
C GLU A 74 -3.05 6.43 4.61
N GLY A 75 -1.90 5.76 4.82
CA GLY A 75 -1.74 4.65 5.79
C GLY A 75 -1.95 3.24 5.24
N GLY A 76 -2.21 3.10 3.95
CA GLY A 76 -2.30 1.81 3.25
C GLY A 76 -1.00 1.42 2.56
N ILE A 77 -0.97 0.28 1.89
CA ILE A 77 0.19 -0.19 1.12
C ILE A 77 -0.19 -0.53 -0.32
N SER A 78 0.69 -0.19 -1.25
CA SER A 78 0.54 -0.57 -2.65
C SER A 78 1.45 -1.74 -2.97
N PHE A 79 0.96 -2.68 -3.77
CA PHE A 79 1.79 -3.74 -4.35
C PHE A 79 2.09 -3.38 -5.80
N ILE A 80 3.35 -3.02 -6.09
CA ILE A 80 3.80 -2.72 -7.46
C ILE A 80 3.55 -3.94 -8.35
N PHE A 81 3.07 -3.72 -9.58
CA PHE A 81 2.71 -4.81 -10.49
C PHE A 81 3.96 -5.53 -11.03
N GLY A 82 3.91 -6.88 -11.06
CA GLY A 82 5.00 -7.73 -11.53
C GLY A 82 5.01 -8.01 -13.03
N SER A 83 3.99 -7.57 -13.79
CA SER A 83 3.88 -7.76 -15.25
C SER A 83 4.73 -6.75 -16.03
N GLN A 84 5.99 -6.64 -15.65
CA GLN A 84 7.02 -5.79 -16.23
C GLN A 84 8.41 -6.42 -16.02
N SER A 85 9.47 -5.82 -16.55
CA SER A 85 10.82 -6.30 -16.29
C SER A 85 11.18 -6.16 -14.80
N ILE A 86 12.07 -7.03 -14.33
CA ILE A 86 12.55 -7.02 -12.93
C ILE A 86 13.16 -5.67 -12.58
N GLU A 87 13.95 -5.11 -13.51
CA GLU A 87 14.65 -3.83 -13.35
C GLU A 87 13.66 -2.67 -13.21
N SER A 88 12.60 -2.65 -14.03
CA SER A 88 11.56 -1.61 -13.99
C SER A 88 10.78 -1.65 -12.68
N GLU A 89 10.39 -2.84 -12.21
CA GLU A 89 9.69 -3.01 -10.95
C GLU A 89 10.57 -2.60 -9.77
N ALA A 90 11.82 -3.07 -9.73
CA ALA A 90 12.78 -2.70 -8.70
C ALA A 90 13.02 -1.19 -8.65
N GLU A 91 13.05 -0.51 -9.82
CA GLU A 91 13.18 0.95 -9.87
C GLU A 91 11.97 1.66 -9.30
N MET A 92 10.73 1.19 -9.56
CA MET A 92 9.53 1.74 -8.94
C MET A 92 9.57 1.57 -7.41
N VAL A 93 10.01 0.40 -6.91
CA VAL A 93 10.19 0.17 -5.47
C VAL A 93 11.20 1.16 -4.89
N ARG A 94 12.39 1.32 -5.52
CA ARG A 94 13.41 2.30 -5.08
C ARG A 94 12.87 3.73 -5.04
N LYS A 95 12.07 4.15 -6.02
CA LYS A 95 11.45 5.48 -6.03
C LYS A 95 10.53 5.70 -4.84
N VAL A 96 9.71 4.71 -4.47
CA VAL A 96 8.87 4.80 -3.28
C VAL A 96 9.73 4.88 -2.01
N LYS A 97 10.74 4.02 -1.87
CA LYS A 97 11.63 3.99 -0.70
C LYS A 97 12.46 5.27 -0.55
N ASN A 98 12.82 5.89 -1.65
CA ASN A 98 13.59 7.15 -1.64
C ASN A 98 12.69 8.40 -1.57
N TYR A 99 11.37 8.22 -1.60
CA TYR A 99 10.45 9.33 -1.48
C TYR A 99 10.42 9.90 -0.05
N LYS A 100 10.37 11.22 0.06
CA LYS A 100 10.59 11.99 1.29
C LYS A 100 9.35 12.00 2.20
N ALA A 101 9.42 11.31 3.33
CA ALA A 101 8.38 11.30 4.38
C ALA A 101 8.76 12.19 5.58
N GLY A 102 9.17 13.43 5.33
CA GLY A 102 9.59 14.40 6.38
C GLY A 102 11.05 14.23 6.82
N PHE A 103 11.60 13.02 6.81
CA PHE A 103 13.04 12.76 6.97
C PHE A 103 13.66 12.51 5.59
N VAL A 104 14.53 13.40 5.17
CA VAL A 104 15.08 13.43 3.81
C VAL A 104 16.51 12.94 3.84
N VAL A 105 16.81 11.82 3.18
CA VAL A 105 18.21 11.50 2.85
C VAL A 105 18.68 12.55 1.85
N SER A 106 19.78 13.24 2.17
CA SER A 106 20.28 14.29 1.31
C SER A 106 20.86 13.70 0.02
N ASP A 107 20.40 14.18 -1.11
CA ASP A 107 20.93 13.85 -2.45
C ASP A 107 21.84 14.96 -3.02
N SER A 108 22.17 15.94 -2.19
CA SER A 108 22.83 17.18 -2.57
C SER A 108 23.92 17.50 -1.55
N ASN A 109 25.00 16.71 -1.55
CA ASN A 109 26.11 16.86 -0.59
C ASN A 109 27.38 17.27 -1.32
N LEU A 110 28.21 18.07 -0.65
CA LEU A 110 29.55 18.50 -1.11
C LEU A 110 30.58 18.27 -0.03
N THR A 111 31.83 18.38 -0.39
CA THR A 111 32.99 18.38 0.53
C THR A 111 33.44 19.81 0.84
N PRO A 112 34.23 20.05 1.92
CA PRO A 112 34.80 21.36 2.22
C PRO A 112 35.70 21.93 1.12
N ASP A 113 36.26 21.08 0.26
CA ASP A 113 37.17 21.49 -0.79
C ASP A 113 36.49 21.77 -2.15
N ASN A 114 35.20 21.52 -2.26
CA ASN A 114 34.37 22.01 -3.37
C ASN A 114 34.36 23.54 -3.41
N THR A 115 33.93 24.12 -4.55
CA THR A 115 33.92 25.55 -4.80
C THR A 115 32.51 26.15 -4.77
N LEU A 116 32.40 27.47 -4.74
CA LEU A 116 31.12 28.16 -4.94
C LEU A 116 30.50 27.83 -6.31
N ALA A 117 31.31 27.64 -7.34
CA ALA A 117 30.82 27.20 -8.65
C ALA A 117 30.11 25.83 -8.55
N ASP A 118 30.68 24.89 -7.79
CA ASP A 118 30.06 23.57 -7.55
C ASP A 118 28.72 23.70 -6.80
N VAL A 119 28.63 24.57 -5.81
CA VAL A 119 27.38 24.89 -5.09
C VAL A 119 26.33 25.40 -6.06
N LEU A 120 26.68 26.36 -6.92
CA LEU A 120 25.75 26.95 -7.88
C LEU A 120 25.30 25.93 -8.94
N ALA A 121 26.19 25.08 -9.43
CA ALA A 121 25.87 24.01 -10.36
C ALA A 121 24.90 23.00 -9.71
N LEU A 122 25.14 22.63 -8.45
CA LEU A 122 24.28 21.72 -7.71
C LEU A 122 22.90 22.33 -7.48
N VAL A 123 22.82 23.59 -7.08
CA VAL A 123 21.56 24.33 -6.92
C VAL A 123 20.78 24.40 -8.24
N ALA A 124 21.47 24.69 -9.35
CA ALA A 124 20.85 24.76 -10.67
C ALA A 124 20.30 23.40 -11.14
N SER A 125 21.01 22.31 -10.86
CA SER A 125 20.62 20.95 -11.29
C SER A 125 19.55 20.31 -10.41
N LYS A 126 19.56 20.58 -9.08
CA LYS A 126 18.69 19.94 -8.08
C LYS A 126 17.57 20.83 -7.57
N GLY A 127 17.65 22.14 -7.73
CA GLY A 127 16.67 23.11 -7.23
C GLY A 127 16.66 23.28 -5.70
N HIS A 128 17.68 22.79 -4.99
CA HIS A 128 17.77 22.86 -3.52
C HIS A 128 18.81 23.89 -3.09
N ASN A 129 18.47 24.68 -2.07
CA ASN A 129 19.32 25.75 -1.50
C ASN A 129 19.95 25.38 -0.16
N THR A 130 19.78 24.15 0.29
CA THR A 130 20.34 23.63 1.55
C THR A 130 21.21 22.42 1.22
N ILE A 131 22.53 22.57 1.41
CA ILE A 131 23.53 21.60 0.99
C ILE A 131 24.33 21.20 2.22
N PRO A 132 24.18 19.97 2.75
CA PRO A 132 25.06 19.45 3.78
C PRO A 132 26.48 19.27 3.23
N ILE A 133 27.45 19.63 4.06
CA ILE A 133 28.87 19.46 3.76
C ILE A 133 29.39 18.31 4.61
N THR A 134 29.74 17.20 3.94
CA THR A 134 30.26 15.99 4.57
C THR A 134 31.71 15.76 4.23
N HIS A 135 32.41 14.98 5.03
CA HIS A 135 33.86 14.76 4.85
C HIS A 135 34.20 14.13 3.48
N ASP A 136 33.29 13.34 2.91
CA ASP A 136 33.46 12.58 1.68
C ASP A 136 32.46 12.94 0.55
N GLY A 137 31.57 13.90 0.82
CA GLY A 137 30.54 14.33 -0.13
C GLY A 137 29.37 13.34 -0.26
N THR A 138 29.28 12.32 0.58
CA THR A 138 28.22 11.31 0.53
C THR A 138 27.03 11.67 1.43
N SER A 139 25.88 11.04 1.19
CA SER A 139 24.62 11.26 1.93
C SER A 139 24.67 10.83 3.41
N ASN A 140 25.62 9.96 3.79
CA ASN A 140 25.82 9.48 5.16
C ASN A 140 27.24 9.69 5.66
N GLY A 141 27.99 10.58 5.04
CA GLY A 141 29.30 11.00 5.50
C GLY A 141 29.22 11.78 6.82
N LYS A 142 30.34 11.88 7.53
CA LYS A 142 30.43 12.70 8.74
C LYS A 142 30.13 14.16 8.40
N LEU A 143 29.15 14.78 9.08
CA LEU A 143 28.76 16.16 8.83
C LEU A 143 29.83 17.11 9.34
N LEU A 144 30.24 18.06 8.50
CA LEU A 144 31.23 19.11 8.83
C LEU A 144 30.61 20.51 8.85
N GLY A 145 29.52 20.70 8.13
CA GLY A 145 28.84 21.98 8.05
C GLY A 145 27.67 21.95 7.08
N MET A 146 27.15 23.13 6.76
CA MET A 146 26.03 23.29 5.83
C MET A 146 26.17 24.59 5.04
N VAL A 147 25.76 24.58 3.77
CA VAL A 147 25.64 25.77 2.93
C VAL A 147 24.18 26.03 2.61
N THR A 148 23.75 27.27 2.77
CA THR A 148 22.42 27.76 2.39
C THR A 148 22.57 29.02 1.53
N SER A 149 21.50 29.50 0.92
CA SER A 149 21.51 30.76 0.16
C SER A 149 21.88 32.01 0.99
N ARG A 150 21.97 31.90 2.31
CA ARG A 150 22.39 32.98 3.23
C ARG A 150 23.91 33.05 3.41
N ASP A 151 24.63 31.96 3.06
CA ASP A 151 26.07 31.85 3.31
C ASP A 151 26.92 32.41 2.16
N TYR A 152 26.32 32.72 1.00
CA TYR A 152 27.06 33.25 -0.15
C TYR A 152 26.30 34.36 -0.88
N ARG A 153 27.11 35.23 -1.56
CA ARG A 153 26.60 36.27 -2.45
C ARG A 153 27.38 36.22 -3.77
N VAL A 154 26.72 35.70 -4.82
CA VAL A 154 27.32 35.52 -6.15
C VAL A 154 27.98 36.80 -6.70
N SER A 155 27.42 37.98 -6.39
CA SER A 155 27.95 39.28 -6.85
C SER A 155 29.21 39.77 -6.11
N ARG A 156 29.63 39.08 -5.03
CA ARG A 156 30.71 39.52 -4.15
C ARG A 156 31.77 38.45 -3.87
N MET A 157 31.50 37.22 -4.24
CA MET A 157 32.38 36.08 -3.94
C MET A 157 32.92 35.47 -5.23
N SER A 158 34.19 35.06 -5.21
CA SER A 158 34.78 34.34 -6.35
C SER A 158 34.13 32.97 -6.53
N PRO A 159 33.84 32.53 -7.78
CA PRO A 159 33.37 31.19 -8.04
C PRO A 159 34.33 30.07 -7.56
N ASP A 160 35.62 30.38 -7.45
CA ASP A 160 36.68 29.43 -7.02
C ASP A 160 36.82 29.36 -5.49
N LEU A 161 36.08 30.21 -4.72
CA LEU A 161 36.16 30.22 -3.26
C LEU A 161 35.72 28.85 -2.71
N LYS A 162 36.52 28.29 -1.79
CA LYS A 162 36.26 26.98 -1.22
C LYS A 162 35.10 27.00 -0.25
N VAL A 163 34.27 25.95 -0.25
CA VAL A 163 33.09 25.81 0.62
C VAL A 163 33.45 25.98 2.10
N LYS A 164 34.58 25.45 2.56
CA LYS A 164 35.06 25.61 3.95
C LYS A 164 35.23 27.05 4.41
N GLU A 165 35.38 27.99 3.47
CA GLU A 165 35.60 29.42 3.79
C GLU A 165 34.30 30.17 4.04
N PHE A 166 33.17 29.67 3.57
CA PHE A 166 31.87 30.32 3.71
C PHE A 166 30.73 29.45 4.28
N MET A 167 30.93 28.16 4.42
CA MET A 167 29.93 27.29 5.03
C MET A 167 29.65 27.67 6.48
N THR A 168 28.45 27.41 6.97
CA THR A 168 28.18 27.39 8.41
C THR A 168 28.75 26.08 8.98
N PRO A 169 29.81 26.12 9.84
CA PRO A 169 30.43 24.91 10.38
C PRO A 169 29.51 24.21 11.41
N LEU A 170 29.78 22.91 11.65
CA LEU A 170 28.94 22.05 12.50
C LEU A 170 28.69 22.63 13.89
N GLU A 171 29.70 23.25 14.51
CA GLU A 171 29.61 23.84 15.87
C GLU A 171 28.56 24.96 15.98
N LYS A 172 28.19 25.53 14.85
CA LYS A 172 27.15 26.59 14.76
C LYS A 172 25.80 26.05 14.28
N LEU A 173 25.71 24.78 13.95
CA LEU A 173 24.47 24.17 13.51
C LEU A 173 23.69 23.60 14.70
N VAL A 174 22.37 23.75 14.61
CA VAL A 174 21.47 22.99 15.48
C VAL A 174 21.20 21.67 14.80
N THR A 175 21.50 20.57 15.47
CA THR A 175 21.32 19.20 15.01
C THR A 175 20.46 18.41 15.98
N ALA A 176 19.96 17.24 15.58
CA ALA A 176 19.22 16.35 16.46
C ALA A 176 19.69 14.89 16.28
N PRO A 177 19.56 14.05 17.34
CA PRO A 177 19.99 12.66 17.29
C PRO A 177 19.06 11.77 16.46
N GLN A 178 19.54 10.56 16.10
CA GLN A 178 18.86 9.61 15.22
C GLN A 178 17.47 9.16 15.70
N ASN A 179 17.20 9.17 16.99
CA ASN A 179 15.92 8.78 17.58
C ASN A 179 14.88 9.90 17.64
N THR A 180 15.23 11.13 17.19
CA THR A 180 14.32 12.27 17.15
C THR A 180 13.11 11.98 16.28
N THR A 181 11.91 12.22 16.81
CA THR A 181 10.66 12.15 16.05
C THR A 181 10.50 13.39 15.15
N LEU A 182 9.61 13.30 14.17
CA LEU A 182 9.34 14.45 13.29
C LEU A 182 8.73 15.64 14.04
N ILE A 183 7.94 15.36 15.10
CA ILE A 183 7.36 16.39 15.98
C ILE A 183 8.48 17.11 16.73
N GLU A 184 9.35 16.37 17.41
CA GLU A 184 10.50 16.95 18.15
C GLU A 184 11.44 17.72 17.23
N ALA A 185 11.73 17.19 16.04
CA ALA A 185 12.55 17.87 15.04
C ALA A 185 11.91 19.21 14.61
N ASN A 186 10.59 19.22 14.45
CA ASN A 186 9.87 20.45 14.11
C ASN A 186 9.83 21.46 15.27
N ASP A 187 9.69 21.01 16.51
CA ASP A 187 9.74 21.88 17.69
C ASP A 187 11.11 22.55 17.78
N ILE A 188 12.20 21.79 17.57
CA ILE A 188 13.57 22.34 17.48
C ILE A 188 13.67 23.39 16.35
N ILE A 189 13.14 23.08 15.16
CA ILE A 189 13.13 24.01 14.02
C ILE A 189 12.39 25.31 14.38
N TRP A 190 11.27 25.20 15.08
CA TRP A 190 10.45 26.34 15.48
C TRP A 190 11.13 27.19 16.53
N ASP A 191 11.64 26.58 17.60
CA ASP A 191 12.27 27.28 18.73
C ASP A 191 13.53 28.05 18.29
N HIS A 192 14.31 27.45 17.40
CA HIS A 192 15.52 28.06 16.84
C HIS A 192 15.27 28.92 15.58
N LYS A 193 14.00 29.08 15.13
CA LYS A 193 13.61 29.84 13.91
C LYS A 193 14.35 29.38 12.64
N LEU A 194 14.55 28.08 12.50
CA LEU A 194 15.25 27.48 11.38
C LEU A 194 14.30 27.06 10.25
N ASN A 195 14.84 26.75 9.08
CA ASN A 195 14.10 26.12 7.97
C ASN A 195 14.34 24.62 7.88
N SER A 196 15.43 24.12 8.46
CA SER A 196 15.82 22.70 8.46
C SER A 196 16.81 22.40 9.56
N ILE A 197 16.88 21.14 9.97
CA ILE A 197 17.93 20.61 10.84
C ILE A 197 18.47 19.30 10.29
N PRO A 198 19.78 19.01 10.45
CA PRO A 198 20.35 17.69 10.21
C PRO A 198 20.07 16.75 11.39
N ILE A 199 19.81 15.48 11.07
CA ILE A 199 19.70 14.38 12.03
C ILE A 199 20.96 13.54 11.91
N LEU A 200 21.65 13.32 13.01
CA LEU A 200 22.94 12.65 13.06
C LEU A 200 22.86 11.33 13.86
N ASP A 201 23.73 10.39 13.50
CA ASP A 201 24.00 9.22 14.35
C ASP A 201 25.00 9.55 15.48
N ASP A 202 25.32 8.54 16.29
CA ASP A 202 26.23 8.69 17.45
C ASP A 202 27.68 8.96 17.02
N GLU A 203 28.05 8.66 15.75
CA GLU A 203 29.37 8.98 15.18
C GLU A 203 29.40 10.34 14.45
N GLY A 204 28.32 11.07 14.45
CA GLY A 204 28.19 12.38 13.80
C GLY A 204 28.01 12.30 12.28
N ARG A 205 27.55 11.15 11.75
CA ARG A 205 27.20 11.01 10.35
C ARG A 205 25.80 11.52 10.08
N LEU A 206 25.64 12.15 8.91
CA LEU A 206 24.36 12.64 8.46
C LEU A 206 23.45 11.45 8.09
N LEU A 207 22.32 11.34 8.78
CA LEU A 207 21.29 10.34 8.44
C LEU A 207 20.18 10.98 7.58
N TYR A 208 19.66 12.12 8.04
CA TYR A 208 18.54 12.81 7.41
C TYR A 208 18.65 14.32 7.54
N MET A 209 17.97 15.03 6.65
CA MET A 209 17.56 16.40 6.82
C MET A 209 16.07 16.45 7.14
N VAL A 210 15.64 17.31 8.06
CA VAL A 210 14.24 17.61 8.31
C VAL A 210 13.99 19.07 7.94
N PHE A 211 12.96 19.31 7.12
CA PHE A 211 12.57 20.65 6.69
C PHE A 211 11.22 21.04 7.29
N ARG A 212 11.06 22.29 7.69
CA ARG A 212 9.82 22.83 8.23
C ARG A 212 8.60 22.58 7.33
N LYS A 213 8.78 22.72 6.01
CA LYS A 213 7.71 22.48 5.03
C LYS A 213 7.19 21.04 5.03
N ASP A 214 8.05 20.07 5.35
CA ASP A 214 7.71 18.65 5.34
C ASP A 214 6.89 18.26 6.57
N TYR A 215 7.10 18.93 7.70
CA TYR A 215 6.27 18.78 8.90
C TYR A 215 4.82 19.22 8.66
N ASP A 216 4.60 20.34 7.97
CA ASP A 216 3.25 20.78 7.65
C ASP A 216 2.50 19.79 6.76
N GLN A 217 3.22 19.04 5.92
CA GLN A 217 2.66 17.96 5.12
C GLN A 217 2.35 16.72 5.98
N HIS A 218 3.27 16.33 6.87
CA HIS A 218 3.08 15.20 7.79
C HIS A 218 1.89 15.45 8.74
N LYS A 219 1.76 16.65 9.31
CA LYS A 219 0.61 17.03 10.16
C LYS A 219 -0.74 16.85 9.45
N LYS A 220 -0.75 16.95 8.12
CA LYS A 220 -1.95 16.71 7.28
C LYS A 220 -2.20 15.22 7.00
N ASN A 221 -1.24 14.34 7.27
CA ASN A 221 -1.29 12.91 6.99
C ASN A 221 -0.79 12.11 8.22
N PRO A 222 -1.53 12.10 9.35
CA PRO A 222 -1.09 11.48 10.59
C PRO A 222 -1.00 9.93 10.51
N ASP A 223 -1.65 9.34 9.52
CA ASP A 223 -1.73 7.89 9.32
C ASP A 223 -0.65 7.35 8.34
N GLU A 224 0.36 8.15 7.96
CA GLU A 224 1.42 7.71 7.03
C GLU A 224 2.02 6.35 7.41
N LEU A 225 2.15 5.46 6.42
CA LEU A 225 2.70 4.12 6.62
C LEU A 225 4.21 4.13 6.34
N LEU A 226 4.99 4.08 7.42
CA LEU A 226 6.45 4.18 7.37
C LEU A 226 7.12 2.91 7.91
N ASP A 227 8.28 2.57 7.35
CA ASP A 227 9.19 1.56 7.89
C ASP A 227 9.98 2.10 9.11
N SER A 228 10.80 1.25 9.74
CA SER A 228 11.65 1.63 10.87
C SER A 228 12.67 2.72 10.54
N SER A 229 13.00 2.90 9.26
CA SER A 229 13.88 3.95 8.74
C SER A 229 13.12 5.19 8.27
N LYS A 230 11.83 5.29 8.62
CA LYS A 230 10.94 6.42 8.31
C LYS A 230 10.75 6.66 6.79
N ARG A 231 10.86 5.59 5.99
CA ARG A 231 10.58 5.59 4.56
C ARG A 231 9.19 4.99 4.31
N TYR A 232 8.51 5.41 3.24
CA TYR A 232 7.24 4.80 2.87
C TYR A 232 7.38 3.30 2.66
N MET A 233 6.41 2.55 3.20
CA MET A 233 6.34 1.11 2.95
C MET A 233 5.73 0.83 1.59
N VAL A 234 6.25 -0.20 0.93
CA VAL A 234 5.81 -0.65 -0.39
C VAL A 234 5.90 -2.16 -0.50
N GLY A 235 4.86 -2.76 -1.08
CA GLY A 235 4.84 -4.15 -1.51
C GLY A 235 5.20 -4.29 -2.98
N ALA A 236 5.55 -5.51 -3.39
CA ALA A 236 5.83 -5.84 -4.77
C ALA A 236 5.22 -7.19 -5.16
N GLY A 237 4.66 -7.27 -6.37
CA GLY A 237 4.09 -8.49 -6.93
C GLY A 237 5.18 -9.39 -7.51
N ILE A 238 5.13 -10.66 -7.21
CA ILE A 238 5.99 -11.68 -7.81
C ILE A 238 5.14 -12.75 -8.49
N ASN A 239 5.71 -13.48 -9.43
CA ASN A 239 5.06 -14.62 -10.09
C ASN A 239 5.74 -15.94 -9.73
N THR A 240 5.19 -17.05 -10.20
CA THR A 240 5.67 -18.40 -9.93
C THR A 240 6.71 -18.91 -10.95
N LEU A 241 7.17 -18.06 -11.88
CA LEU A 241 8.08 -18.45 -12.96
C LEU A 241 9.49 -17.88 -12.83
N ASP A 242 9.61 -16.56 -12.52
CA ASP A 242 10.90 -15.85 -12.48
C ASP A 242 11.33 -15.45 -11.05
N TYR A 243 10.65 -15.97 -10.02
CA TYR A 243 10.86 -15.62 -8.61
C TYR A 243 12.31 -15.74 -8.16
N GLU A 244 13.08 -16.68 -8.68
CA GLU A 244 14.50 -16.88 -8.31
C GLU A 244 15.37 -15.66 -8.63
N LYS A 245 15.00 -14.88 -9.65
CA LYS A 245 15.69 -13.65 -10.07
C LYS A 245 14.99 -12.41 -9.51
N ARG A 246 13.66 -12.40 -9.51
CA ARG A 246 12.84 -11.25 -9.11
C ARG A 246 12.91 -10.98 -7.61
N VAL A 247 12.81 -12.02 -6.78
CA VAL A 247 12.82 -11.87 -5.32
C VAL A 247 14.08 -11.17 -4.81
N PRO A 248 15.32 -11.61 -5.15
CA PRO A 248 16.51 -10.90 -4.69
C PRO A 248 16.58 -9.43 -5.17
N ALA A 249 16.19 -9.14 -6.40
CA ALA A 249 16.20 -7.78 -6.93
C ALA A 249 15.22 -6.84 -6.20
N LEU A 250 14.04 -7.34 -5.84
CA LEU A 250 13.03 -6.57 -5.09
C LEU A 250 13.44 -6.35 -3.62
N ILE A 251 14.08 -7.34 -3.00
CA ILE A 251 14.66 -7.20 -1.65
C ILE A 251 15.75 -6.13 -1.65
N GLU A 252 16.66 -6.18 -2.61
CA GLU A 252 17.73 -5.18 -2.77
C GLU A 252 17.16 -3.77 -3.03
N ALA A 253 16.05 -3.67 -3.78
CA ALA A 253 15.33 -2.41 -3.99
C ALA A 253 14.64 -1.89 -2.72
N GLY A 254 14.47 -2.72 -1.69
CA GLY A 254 13.90 -2.37 -0.39
C GLY A 254 12.39 -2.64 -0.26
N ALA A 255 11.81 -3.56 -1.04
CA ALA A 255 10.43 -3.98 -0.85
C ALA A 255 10.21 -4.50 0.59
N ASP A 256 9.18 -4.01 1.26
CA ASP A 256 8.87 -4.38 2.65
C ASP A 256 8.13 -5.71 2.74
N VAL A 257 7.36 -6.04 1.70
CA VAL A 257 6.57 -7.27 1.61
C VAL A 257 6.37 -7.66 0.15
N LEU A 258 6.44 -8.95 -0.13
CA LEU A 258 6.15 -9.51 -1.45
C LEU A 258 4.74 -10.10 -1.47
N CYS A 259 4.16 -10.25 -2.65
CA CYS A 259 2.90 -10.95 -2.83
C CYS A 259 2.92 -11.76 -4.13
N ILE A 260 2.65 -13.07 -4.03
CA ILE A 260 2.55 -13.92 -5.22
C ILE A 260 1.27 -13.53 -5.98
N ASP A 261 1.43 -13.08 -7.20
CA ASP A 261 0.32 -12.76 -8.11
C ASP A 261 0.09 -13.95 -9.06
N SER A 262 -0.89 -14.77 -8.72
CA SER A 262 -1.32 -15.93 -9.51
C SER A 262 -2.84 -15.98 -9.55
N SER A 263 -3.40 -16.55 -10.62
CA SER A 263 -4.84 -16.77 -10.76
C SER A 263 -5.39 -17.75 -9.73
N GLU A 264 -4.58 -18.69 -9.28
CA GLU A 264 -4.93 -19.76 -8.36
C GLU A 264 -3.81 -19.99 -7.34
N GLY A 265 -4.17 -20.06 -6.04
CA GLY A 265 -3.22 -20.22 -4.94
C GLY A 265 -2.98 -21.66 -4.53
N TYR A 266 -3.97 -22.54 -4.68
CA TYR A 266 -3.87 -23.93 -4.25
C TYR A 266 -3.12 -24.79 -5.28
N THR A 267 -1.84 -24.45 -5.50
CA THR A 267 -1.01 -25.08 -6.54
C THR A 267 0.40 -25.42 -6.03
N VAL A 268 1.02 -26.41 -6.68
CA VAL A 268 2.42 -26.76 -6.43
C VAL A 268 3.38 -25.60 -6.79
N TRP A 269 2.99 -24.73 -7.69
CA TRP A 269 3.80 -23.58 -8.11
C TRP A 269 3.95 -22.56 -6.99
N GLN A 270 2.85 -22.25 -6.29
CA GLN A 270 2.86 -21.42 -5.09
C GLN A 270 3.76 -22.03 -3.99
N LYS A 271 3.60 -23.34 -3.74
CA LYS A 271 4.44 -24.04 -2.77
C LYS A 271 5.92 -23.93 -3.11
N ARG A 272 6.33 -24.15 -4.36
CA ARG A 272 7.73 -24.04 -4.80
C ARG A 272 8.28 -22.63 -4.58
N THR A 273 7.50 -21.61 -4.89
CA THR A 273 7.88 -20.22 -4.68
C THR A 273 8.04 -19.89 -3.19
N LEU A 274 7.10 -20.32 -2.35
CA LEU A 274 7.19 -20.16 -0.88
C LEU A 274 8.36 -20.96 -0.30
N ASP A 275 8.56 -22.21 -0.69
CA ASP A 275 9.69 -23.06 -0.27
C ASP A 275 11.04 -22.38 -0.61
N TYR A 276 11.18 -21.81 -1.81
CA TYR A 276 12.37 -21.04 -2.21
C TYR A 276 12.63 -19.86 -1.29
N ILE A 277 11.59 -19.03 -1.03
CA ILE A 277 11.70 -17.85 -0.17
C ILE A 277 12.06 -18.27 1.25
N ARG A 278 11.38 -19.26 1.81
CA ARG A 278 11.64 -19.75 3.18
C ARG A 278 13.03 -20.36 3.34
N LYS A 279 13.47 -21.13 2.34
CA LYS A 279 14.81 -21.75 2.34
C LYS A 279 15.94 -20.71 2.29
N ASN A 280 15.79 -19.67 1.47
CA ASN A 280 16.88 -18.70 1.23
C ASN A 280 16.85 -17.51 2.18
N TYR A 281 15.66 -17.08 2.65
CA TYR A 281 15.49 -15.85 3.42
C TYR A 281 14.79 -16.04 4.77
N GLY A 282 14.24 -17.22 5.05
CA GLY A 282 13.50 -17.50 6.28
C GLY A 282 12.30 -16.56 6.45
N ASP A 283 12.09 -16.11 7.69
CA ASP A 283 11.04 -15.15 8.05
C ASP A 283 11.46 -13.67 7.88
N LYS A 284 12.66 -13.40 7.39
CA LYS A 284 13.11 -12.02 7.13
C LYS A 284 12.32 -11.40 5.97
N VAL A 285 12.04 -12.18 4.93
CA VAL A 285 11.23 -11.75 3.80
C VAL A 285 9.78 -12.12 4.04
N LYS A 286 8.92 -11.11 4.03
CA LYS A 286 7.47 -11.27 4.17
C LYS A 286 6.84 -11.50 2.82
N VAL A 287 5.96 -12.51 2.73
CA VAL A 287 5.32 -12.88 1.46
C VAL A 287 3.88 -13.33 1.64
N GLY A 288 2.98 -12.67 0.91
CA GLY A 288 1.59 -13.09 0.76
C GLY A 288 1.42 -14.06 -0.40
N ALA A 289 0.40 -14.90 -0.31
CA ALA A 289 0.08 -15.91 -1.30
C ALA A 289 -1.43 -15.96 -1.61
N GLY A 290 -1.81 -16.53 -2.73
CA GLY A 290 -3.21 -16.64 -3.15
C GLY A 290 -3.35 -16.57 -4.69
N ASN A 291 -4.58 -16.55 -5.21
CA ASN A 291 -5.81 -16.44 -4.46
C ASN A 291 -6.44 -17.81 -4.18
N VAL A 292 -7.14 -17.89 -3.08
CA VAL A 292 -7.92 -19.06 -2.68
C VAL A 292 -9.38 -18.68 -2.42
N VAL A 293 -10.29 -19.66 -2.36
CA VAL A 293 -11.72 -19.42 -2.15
C VAL A 293 -12.35 -20.37 -1.13
N ASP A 294 -11.54 -21.21 -0.49
CA ASP A 294 -11.99 -22.25 0.43
C ASP A 294 -10.96 -22.53 1.54
N ARG A 295 -11.38 -23.35 2.48
CA ARG A 295 -10.60 -23.84 3.62
C ARG A 295 -9.34 -24.58 3.22
N ASP A 296 -9.42 -25.46 2.20
CA ASP A 296 -8.31 -26.30 1.79
C ASP A 296 -7.16 -25.46 1.21
N GLY A 297 -7.51 -24.50 0.36
CA GLY A 297 -6.56 -23.53 -0.18
C GLY A 297 -5.89 -22.68 0.90
N PHE A 298 -6.66 -22.22 1.91
CA PHE A 298 -6.11 -21.49 3.04
C PHE A 298 -5.10 -22.33 3.82
N ASN A 299 -5.49 -23.55 4.26
CA ASN A 299 -4.64 -24.41 5.06
C ASN A 299 -3.36 -24.79 4.31
N PHE A 300 -3.47 -25.07 3.02
CA PHE A 300 -2.31 -25.37 2.17
C PHE A 300 -1.29 -24.22 2.15
N LEU A 301 -1.72 -23.00 1.92
CA LEU A 301 -0.82 -21.84 1.88
C LEU A 301 -0.26 -21.47 3.26
N ALA A 302 -1.06 -21.66 4.31
CA ALA A 302 -0.64 -21.49 5.69
C ALA A 302 0.50 -22.45 6.04
N ASP A 303 0.34 -23.74 5.71
CA ASP A 303 1.36 -24.78 5.94
C ASP A 303 2.61 -24.58 5.06
N CYS A 304 2.47 -23.96 3.88
CA CYS A 304 3.60 -23.54 3.04
C CYS A 304 4.32 -22.29 3.59
N GLY A 305 3.80 -21.69 4.66
CA GLY A 305 4.46 -20.60 5.37
C GLY A 305 4.17 -19.19 4.85
N ALA A 306 3.05 -18.98 4.15
CA ALA A 306 2.60 -17.64 3.75
C ALA A 306 2.46 -16.70 4.97
N ASP A 307 2.75 -15.41 4.78
CA ASP A 307 2.60 -14.39 5.84
C ASP A 307 1.20 -13.77 5.86
N PHE A 308 0.50 -13.74 4.73
CA PHE A 308 -0.92 -13.44 4.60
C PHE A 308 -1.49 -14.18 3.40
N ILE A 309 -2.82 -14.35 3.35
CA ILE A 309 -3.48 -15.09 2.30
C ILE A 309 -4.55 -14.23 1.62
N LYS A 310 -4.49 -14.15 0.27
CA LYS A 310 -5.49 -13.45 -0.54
C LYS A 310 -6.65 -14.36 -0.88
N VAL A 311 -7.87 -13.83 -0.69
CA VAL A 311 -9.13 -14.54 -0.89
C VAL A 311 -9.93 -13.89 -2.01
N GLY A 312 -10.24 -14.68 -3.04
CA GLY A 312 -11.14 -14.24 -4.12
C GLY A 312 -10.68 -14.69 -5.50
N ILE A 313 -11.55 -15.40 -6.22
CA ILE A 313 -11.35 -15.78 -7.61
C ILE A 313 -12.59 -15.39 -8.42
N GLY A 314 -12.37 -14.62 -9.49
CA GLY A 314 -13.42 -14.23 -10.42
C GLY A 314 -14.36 -13.13 -9.90
N GLY A 315 -14.04 -12.44 -8.76
CA GLY A 315 -14.86 -11.37 -8.17
C GLY A 315 -14.50 -9.96 -8.64
N GLY A 316 -13.41 -9.76 -9.37
CA GLY A 316 -12.99 -8.45 -9.88
C GLY A 316 -13.92 -7.88 -10.95
N SER A 317 -14.08 -6.55 -11.01
CA SER A 317 -15.00 -5.87 -11.95
C SER A 317 -14.68 -6.11 -13.43
N ILE A 318 -13.44 -6.48 -13.74
CA ILE A 318 -12.94 -6.74 -15.11
C ILE A 318 -12.46 -8.18 -15.28
N CYS A 319 -12.65 -9.02 -14.27
CA CYS A 319 -12.32 -10.44 -14.32
C CYS A 319 -13.48 -11.22 -14.95
N ILE A 320 -13.20 -11.97 -16.02
CA ILE A 320 -14.16 -12.84 -16.70
C ILE A 320 -13.83 -14.33 -16.56
N THR A 321 -12.97 -14.70 -15.62
CA THR A 321 -12.61 -16.11 -15.34
C THR A 321 -13.83 -16.97 -15.09
N ARG A 322 -14.84 -16.47 -14.37
CA ARG A 322 -16.10 -17.22 -14.13
C ARG A 322 -16.88 -17.47 -15.41
N GLU A 323 -16.91 -16.49 -16.31
CA GLU A 323 -17.59 -16.59 -17.60
C GLU A 323 -16.84 -17.56 -18.54
N GLN A 324 -15.51 -17.43 -18.60
CA GLN A 324 -14.69 -18.20 -19.54
C GLN A 324 -14.42 -19.63 -19.11
N LYS A 325 -14.23 -19.86 -17.78
CA LYS A 325 -13.78 -21.15 -17.22
C LYS A 325 -14.78 -21.79 -16.27
N GLY A 326 -15.81 -21.08 -15.83
CA GLY A 326 -16.71 -21.55 -14.78
C GLY A 326 -16.03 -21.69 -13.41
N ILE A 327 -14.86 -21.06 -13.21
CA ILE A 327 -14.07 -21.13 -11.97
C ILE A 327 -14.31 -19.89 -11.13
N GLY A 328 -14.58 -20.08 -9.83
CA GLY A 328 -14.73 -18.99 -8.88
C GLY A 328 -15.75 -19.31 -7.79
N ARG A 329 -15.89 -18.39 -6.86
CA ARG A 329 -16.85 -18.48 -5.75
C ARG A 329 -17.37 -17.09 -5.39
N GLY A 330 -18.59 -16.97 -4.88
CA GLY A 330 -19.11 -15.70 -4.34
C GLY A 330 -18.20 -15.17 -3.23
N GLN A 331 -17.84 -13.88 -3.30
CA GLN A 331 -16.77 -13.33 -2.47
C GLN A 331 -17.07 -13.39 -0.98
N ALA A 332 -18.33 -13.12 -0.57
CA ALA A 332 -18.73 -13.23 0.83
C ALA A 332 -18.64 -14.66 1.36
N THR A 333 -19.12 -15.65 0.58
CA THR A 333 -19.05 -17.06 0.96
C THR A 333 -17.60 -17.53 1.10
N ALA A 334 -16.73 -17.19 0.14
CA ALA A 334 -15.32 -17.54 0.19
C ALA A 334 -14.63 -16.94 1.41
N LEU A 335 -14.88 -15.66 1.67
CA LEU A 335 -14.25 -14.93 2.77
C LEU A 335 -14.65 -15.49 4.14
N ILE A 336 -15.95 -15.76 4.36
CA ILE A 336 -16.46 -16.33 5.62
C ILE A 336 -15.80 -17.69 5.89
N GLU A 337 -15.78 -18.60 4.91
CA GLU A 337 -15.19 -19.94 5.07
C GLU A 337 -13.68 -19.87 5.34
N VAL A 338 -12.96 -18.99 4.63
CA VAL A 338 -11.53 -18.83 4.85
C VAL A 338 -11.23 -18.18 6.20
N ALA A 339 -12.08 -17.24 6.66
CA ALA A 339 -11.95 -16.65 7.99
C ALA A 339 -12.17 -17.68 9.12
N GLU A 340 -13.15 -18.58 8.95
CA GLU A 340 -13.34 -19.71 9.87
C GLU A 340 -12.12 -20.65 9.88
N ALA A 341 -11.55 -20.97 8.71
CA ALA A 341 -10.35 -21.77 8.60
C ALA A 341 -9.13 -21.11 9.29
N ARG A 342 -8.95 -19.79 9.11
CA ARG A 342 -7.93 -19.01 9.83
C ARG A 342 -8.07 -19.10 11.34
N ASP A 343 -9.30 -18.93 11.85
CA ASP A 343 -9.55 -18.95 13.29
C ASP A 343 -9.31 -20.34 13.89
N GLU A 344 -9.65 -21.41 13.17
CA GLU A 344 -9.32 -22.78 13.56
C GLU A 344 -7.80 -23.04 13.53
N TYR A 345 -7.12 -22.58 12.48
CA TYR A 345 -5.66 -22.66 12.36
C TYR A 345 -4.97 -21.94 13.52
N PHE A 346 -5.43 -20.72 13.83
CA PHE A 346 -4.92 -19.95 14.97
C PHE A 346 -5.14 -20.68 16.31
N LYS A 347 -6.32 -21.24 16.54
CA LYS A 347 -6.59 -22.04 17.76
C LYS A 347 -5.67 -23.25 17.87
N LYS A 348 -5.38 -23.90 16.74
CA LYS A 348 -4.55 -25.13 16.69
C LYS A 348 -3.07 -24.83 16.84
N THR A 349 -2.56 -23.79 16.19
CA THR A 349 -1.11 -23.54 16.05
C THR A 349 -0.60 -22.36 16.87
N GLY A 350 -1.47 -21.48 17.31
CA GLY A 350 -1.11 -20.20 17.91
C GLY A 350 -0.57 -19.17 16.90
N ILE A 351 -0.64 -19.45 15.60
CA ILE A 351 -0.17 -18.55 14.52
C ILE A 351 -1.39 -17.92 13.85
N TYR A 352 -1.50 -16.59 13.95
CA TYR A 352 -2.51 -15.82 13.24
C TYR A 352 -1.97 -15.42 11.85
N ILE A 353 -2.72 -15.74 10.80
CA ILE A 353 -2.36 -15.41 9.42
C ILE A 353 -3.43 -14.46 8.87
N PRO A 354 -3.09 -13.19 8.63
CA PRO A 354 -4.04 -12.20 8.11
C PRO A 354 -4.63 -12.61 6.76
N ILE A 355 -5.89 -12.22 6.53
CA ILE A 355 -6.63 -12.46 5.31
C ILE A 355 -6.85 -11.16 4.57
N CYS A 356 -6.47 -11.13 3.29
CA CYS A 356 -6.75 -10.06 2.35
C CYS A 356 -7.98 -10.42 1.50
N SER A 357 -9.07 -9.66 1.60
CA SER A 357 -10.20 -9.80 0.68
C SER A 357 -9.88 -9.09 -0.64
N ASP A 358 -9.79 -9.87 -1.74
CA ASP A 358 -9.42 -9.38 -3.07
C ASP A 358 -10.58 -9.56 -4.06
N GLY A 359 -11.12 -8.44 -4.54
CA GLY A 359 -12.25 -8.40 -5.46
C GLY A 359 -13.63 -8.32 -4.79
N GLY A 360 -14.66 -8.11 -5.60
CA GLY A 360 -16.07 -8.04 -5.17
C GLY A 360 -16.49 -6.73 -4.50
N ILE A 361 -15.58 -5.82 -4.19
CA ILE A 361 -15.86 -4.55 -3.54
C ILE A 361 -16.19 -3.50 -4.61
N VAL A 362 -17.46 -3.10 -4.66
CA VAL A 362 -17.99 -2.12 -5.62
C VAL A 362 -18.43 -0.82 -4.92
N GLN A 363 -18.97 -0.94 -3.70
CA GLN A 363 -19.46 0.16 -2.88
C GLN A 363 -18.65 0.28 -1.59
N ASP A 364 -18.64 1.47 -0.95
CA ASP A 364 -17.90 1.69 0.29
C ASP A 364 -18.38 0.76 1.43
N TYR A 365 -19.69 0.48 1.52
CA TYR A 365 -20.21 -0.42 2.57
C TYR A 365 -19.75 -1.88 2.41
N HIS A 366 -19.37 -2.32 1.19
CA HIS A 366 -18.75 -3.63 0.99
C HIS A 366 -17.41 -3.74 1.73
N MET A 367 -16.69 -2.62 1.92
CA MET A 367 -15.45 -2.60 2.68
C MET A 367 -15.71 -3.02 4.13
N THR A 368 -16.74 -2.43 4.76
CA THR A 368 -17.07 -2.77 6.16
C THR A 368 -17.64 -4.18 6.28
N LEU A 369 -18.44 -4.64 5.30
CA LEU A 369 -18.91 -6.02 5.26
C LEU A 369 -17.73 -7.02 5.15
N ALA A 370 -16.79 -6.77 4.25
CA ALA A 370 -15.62 -7.64 4.10
C ALA A 370 -14.78 -7.72 5.39
N LEU A 371 -14.54 -6.58 6.04
CA LEU A 371 -13.87 -6.53 7.35
C LEU A 371 -14.69 -7.29 8.41
N ALA A 372 -16.01 -7.08 8.49
CA ALA A 372 -16.89 -7.77 9.44
C ALA A 372 -16.92 -9.30 9.20
N MET A 373 -16.75 -9.76 7.96
CA MET A 373 -16.68 -11.18 7.58
C MET A 373 -15.31 -11.82 7.87
N GLY A 374 -14.38 -11.07 8.44
CA GLY A 374 -13.09 -11.59 8.88
C GLY A 374 -11.89 -11.21 8.04
N ALA A 375 -12.02 -10.35 7.03
CA ALA A 375 -10.86 -9.77 6.36
C ALA A 375 -10.09 -8.85 7.31
N ASP A 376 -8.77 -8.94 7.30
CA ASP A 376 -7.91 -8.01 8.02
C ASP A 376 -7.64 -6.76 7.18
N PHE A 377 -7.55 -6.91 5.87
CA PHE A 377 -7.40 -5.81 4.92
C PHE A 377 -7.96 -6.16 3.54
N LEU A 378 -8.04 -5.16 2.67
CA LEU A 378 -8.76 -5.20 1.40
C LEU A 378 -7.81 -4.88 0.25
N MET A 379 -7.84 -5.70 -0.81
CA MET A 379 -7.16 -5.39 -2.07
C MET A 379 -8.15 -4.84 -3.08
N LEU A 380 -7.87 -3.63 -3.59
CA LEU A 380 -8.80 -2.83 -4.38
C LEU A 380 -8.18 -2.48 -5.74
N GLY A 381 -8.80 -2.94 -6.83
CA GLY A 381 -8.41 -2.62 -8.20
C GLY A 381 -9.19 -1.43 -8.75
N ARG A 382 -10.47 -1.65 -9.10
CA ARG A 382 -11.36 -0.62 -9.68
C ARG A 382 -11.41 0.66 -8.85
N TYR A 383 -11.38 0.55 -7.53
CA TYR A 383 -11.44 1.69 -6.62
C TYR A 383 -10.27 2.66 -6.87
N PHE A 384 -9.03 2.15 -6.89
CA PHE A 384 -7.84 2.96 -7.09
C PHE A 384 -7.59 3.35 -8.55
N ALA A 385 -8.03 2.55 -9.52
CA ALA A 385 -7.91 2.88 -10.94
C ALA A 385 -8.56 4.22 -11.33
N ARG A 386 -9.51 4.72 -10.53
CA ARG A 386 -10.31 5.93 -10.77
C ARG A 386 -9.61 7.24 -10.42
N PHE A 387 -8.45 7.20 -9.74
CA PHE A 387 -7.84 8.37 -9.14
C PHE A 387 -6.72 8.97 -9.99
N ASP A 388 -6.41 10.24 -9.72
CA ASP A 388 -5.33 10.97 -10.40
C ASP A 388 -4.00 10.23 -10.34
N GLU A 389 -3.71 9.56 -9.22
CA GLU A 389 -2.44 8.92 -8.92
C GLU A 389 -2.28 7.55 -9.57
N SER A 390 -3.34 6.95 -10.14
CA SER A 390 -3.21 5.70 -10.90
C SER A 390 -2.47 5.93 -12.22
N PRO A 391 -1.77 4.92 -12.78
CA PRO A 391 -0.85 5.09 -13.90
C PRO A 391 -1.51 5.45 -15.24
N THR A 392 -2.84 5.32 -15.35
CA THR A 392 -3.54 5.51 -16.63
C THR A 392 -3.93 6.97 -16.88
N ASN A 393 -4.14 7.32 -18.14
CA ASN A 393 -4.52 8.67 -18.53
C ASN A 393 -5.99 8.97 -18.21
N LYS A 394 -6.27 10.23 -17.87
CA LYS A 394 -7.62 10.77 -17.80
C LYS A 394 -8.09 11.16 -19.20
N LEU A 395 -9.22 10.64 -19.61
CA LEU A 395 -9.82 10.83 -20.93
C LEU A 395 -11.23 11.43 -20.80
N VAL A 396 -11.74 11.96 -21.89
CA VAL A 396 -13.14 12.40 -22.00
C VAL A 396 -13.85 11.53 -23.02
N ILE A 397 -14.89 10.81 -22.59
CA ILE A 397 -15.72 9.97 -23.46
C ILE A 397 -17.18 10.38 -23.24
N ASN A 398 -17.87 10.74 -24.32
CA ASN A 398 -19.26 11.20 -24.27
C ASN A 398 -19.52 12.30 -23.21
N GLY A 399 -18.56 13.24 -23.07
CA GLY A 399 -18.64 14.33 -22.10
C GLY A 399 -18.31 13.97 -20.65
N ASN A 400 -17.99 12.72 -20.35
CA ASN A 400 -17.63 12.24 -19.02
C ASN A 400 -16.12 12.01 -18.89
N TYR A 401 -15.57 12.38 -17.75
CA TYR A 401 -14.19 12.03 -17.42
C TYR A 401 -14.09 10.58 -17.01
N VAL A 402 -13.16 9.85 -17.64
CA VAL A 402 -12.89 8.44 -17.38
C VAL A 402 -11.39 8.19 -17.30
N LYS A 403 -10.99 7.03 -16.74
CA LYS A 403 -9.64 6.49 -16.79
C LYS A 403 -9.66 5.10 -17.41
N GLU A 404 -8.61 4.74 -18.10
CA GLU A 404 -8.47 3.39 -18.64
C GLU A 404 -8.25 2.39 -17.51
N TYR A 405 -8.84 1.21 -17.65
CA TYR A 405 -8.74 0.13 -16.66
C TYR A 405 -8.83 -1.23 -17.34
N TRP A 406 -7.78 -2.02 -17.24
CA TRP A 406 -7.70 -3.34 -17.87
C TRP A 406 -7.24 -4.41 -16.90
N GLY A 407 -7.70 -5.65 -17.12
CA GLY A 407 -7.35 -6.83 -16.33
C GLY A 407 -5.97 -7.37 -16.70
N GLU A 408 -5.30 -7.98 -15.74
CA GLU A 408 -4.01 -8.65 -15.96
C GLU A 408 -4.12 -9.85 -16.91
N GLY A 409 -5.30 -10.47 -17.01
CA GLY A 409 -5.61 -11.53 -17.99
C GLY A 409 -6.11 -11.03 -19.35
N SER A 410 -6.00 -9.73 -19.66
CA SER A 410 -6.35 -9.18 -20.95
C SER A 410 -5.18 -9.25 -21.94
N ASN A 411 -5.48 -9.17 -23.23
CA ASN A 411 -4.47 -9.06 -24.29
C ASN A 411 -3.63 -7.78 -24.17
N ARG A 412 -4.16 -6.74 -23.52
CA ARG A 412 -3.44 -5.49 -23.28
C ARG A 412 -2.33 -5.67 -22.24
N ALA A 413 -2.63 -6.32 -21.12
CA ALA A 413 -1.65 -6.54 -20.04
C ALA A 413 -0.56 -7.53 -20.45
N ARG A 414 -0.91 -8.55 -21.24
CA ARG A 414 -0.02 -9.64 -21.64
C ARG A 414 0.69 -10.31 -20.44
N ASN A 415 0.02 -10.35 -19.28
CA ASN A 415 0.57 -10.94 -18.04
C ASN A 415 0.35 -12.47 -18.02
N TRP A 416 0.99 -13.16 -18.95
CA TRP A 416 0.90 -14.62 -19.05
C TRP A 416 1.58 -15.36 -17.89
N GLN A 417 2.50 -14.69 -17.20
CA GLN A 417 3.26 -15.23 -16.06
C GLN A 417 2.37 -15.46 -14.83
N ARG A 418 1.20 -14.84 -14.79
CA ARG A 418 0.19 -15.04 -13.76
C ARG A 418 -0.47 -16.42 -13.81
N TYR A 419 -0.37 -17.12 -14.95
CA TYR A 419 -1.04 -18.37 -15.22
C TYR A 419 -0.03 -19.50 -15.31
N ASP A 420 -0.28 -20.59 -14.58
CA ASP A 420 0.59 -21.76 -14.51
C ASP A 420 0.36 -22.65 -15.76
N LEU A 421 0.89 -22.23 -16.89
CA LEU A 421 0.69 -22.88 -18.21
C LEU A 421 1.81 -23.86 -18.58
N GLY A 422 2.59 -24.36 -17.59
CA GLY A 422 3.69 -25.29 -17.87
C GLY A 422 4.82 -24.68 -18.71
N GLY A 423 5.08 -23.38 -18.58
CA GLY A 423 6.13 -22.66 -19.29
C GLY A 423 5.79 -22.24 -20.73
N LYS A 424 4.54 -22.42 -21.17
CA LYS A 424 4.08 -21.94 -22.48
C LYS A 424 3.71 -20.46 -22.42
N SER A 425 4.10 -19.70 -23.41
CA SER A 425 3.77 -18.28 -23.54
C SER A 425 2.36 -18.12 -24.15
N GLY A 426 1.48 -17.45 -23.45
CA GLY A 426 0.18 -16.98 -23.96
C GLY A 426 -1.02 -17.78 -23.47
N LEU A 427 -2.10 -17.06 -23.16
CA LEU A 427 -3.42 -17.61 -22.95
C LEU A 427 -4.08 -17.91 -24.30
N GLY A 428 -4.82 -19.01 -24.39
CA GLY A 428 -5.65 -19.32 -25.55
C GLY A 428 -6.90 -18.42 -25.65
N PHE A 429 -7.22 -17.68 -24.56
CA PHE A 429 -8.36 -16.78 -24.45
C PHE A 429 -8.11 -15.77 -23.33
N GLU A 430 -8.84 -14.64 -23.34
CA GLU A 430 -8.75 -13.63 -22.29
C GLU A 430 -9.52 -14.04 -21.04
N GLU A 431 -8.97 -13.72 -19.87
CA GLU A 431 -9.62 -13.82 -18.57
C GLU A 431 -9.86 -12.45 -17.92
N GLY A 432 -9.60 -11.38 -18.64
CA GLY A 432 -9.86 -10.00 -18.24
C GLY A 432 -10.21 -9.13 -19.43
N VAL A 433 -10.95 -8.06 -19.17
CA VAL A 433 -11.37 -7.09 -20.21
C VAL A 433 -10.54 -5.81 -20.15
N ASP A 434 -10.44 -5.11 -21.28
CA ASP A 434 -9.98 -3.72 -21.39
C ASP A 434 -11.21 -2.79 -21.35
N SER A 435 -11.19 -1.81 -20.44
CA SER A 435 -12.36 -1.00 -20.13
C SER A 435 -12.01 0.39 -19.62
N TYR A 436 -13.03 1.16 -19.30
CA TYR A 436 -12.93 2.46 -18.64
C TYR A 436 -13.64 2.44 -17.29
N VAL A 437 -13.13 3.24 -16.36
CA VAL A 437 -13.77 3.53 -15.06
C VAL A 437 -14.06 5.03 -14.96
N PRO A 438 -15.17 5.42 -14.29
CA PRO A 438 -15.44 6.83 -14.04
C PRO A 438 -14.30 7.44 -13.21
N TYR A 439 -13.78 8.59 -13.67
CA TYR A 439 -12.78 9.36 -12.93
C TYR A 439 -13.38 9.91 -11.62
N ALA A 440 -12.61 9.89 -10.55
CA ALA A 440 -13.10 10.29 -9.22
C ALA A 440 -12.22 11.32 -8.49
N GLY A 441 -11.21 11.91 -9.15
CA GLY A 441 -10.33 12.90 -8.52
C GLY A 441 -9.18 12.29 -7.71
N SER A 442 -8.76 12.98 -6.64
CA SER A 442 -7.60 12.57 -5.84
C SER A 442 -7.85 11.31 -5.01
N LEU A 443 -6.82 10.47 -4.86
CA LEU A 443 -6.83 9.31 -3.96
C LEU A 443 -7.13 9.75 -2.53
N LYS A 444 -6.45 10.79 -2.05
CA LYS A 444 -6.56 11.29 -0.68
C LYS A 444 -8.00 11.57 -0.28
N ASP A 445 -8.73 12.36 -1.08
CA ASP A 445 -10.08 12.79 -0.72
C ASP A 445 -11.05 11.62 -0.71
N ASN A 446 -10.91 10.71 -1.67
CA ASN A 446 -11.76 9.53 -1.77
C ASN A 446 -11.47 8.50 -0.67
N VAL A 447 -10.21 8.21 -0.39
CA VAL A 447 -9.81 7.29 0.69
C VAL A 447 -10.32 7.79 2.03
N ARG A 448 -10.12 9.07 2.37
CA ARG A 448 -10.62 9.67 3.61
C ARG A 448 -12.13 9.58 3.74
N LYS A 449 -12.85 9.86 2.65
CA LYS A 449 -14.32 9.75 2.62
C LYS A 449 -14.78 8.32 2.84
N SER A 450 -14.18 7.34 2.16
CA SER A 450 -14.51 5.93 2.32
C SER A 450 -14.17 5.41 3.72
N LEU A 451 -13.00 5.76 4.25
CA LEU A 451 -12.60 5.37 5.62
C LEU A 451 -13.50 6.00 6.69
N TYR A 452 -13.98 7.24 6.48
CA TYR A 452 -14.94 7.84 7.40
C TYR A 452 -16.25 7.06 7.42
N LYS A 453 -16.77 6.59 6.28
CA LYS A 453 -17.94 5.72 6.21
C LYS A 453 -17.70 4.39 6.92
N VAL A 454 -16.53 3.75 6.69
CA VAL A 454 -16.13 2.52 7.39
C VAL A 454 -16.13 2.74 8.91
N LYS A 455 -15.48 3.79 9.41
CA LYS A 455 -15.43 4.13 10.83
C LYS A 455 -16.84 4.36 11.41
N SER A 456 -17.68 5.11 10.69
CA SER A 456 -19.07 5.37 11.11
C SER A 456 -19.88 4.08 11.21
N THR A 457 -19.75 3.17 10.23
CA THR A 457 -20.45 1.87 10.27
C THR A 457 -19.92 0.97 11.40
N MET A 458 -18.61 0.98 11.67
CA MET A 458 -18.03 0.27 12.80
C MET A 458 -18.61 0.76 14.13
N CYS A 459 -18.77 2.08 14.29
CA CYS A 459 -19.46 2.65 15.47
C CYS A 459 -20.87 2.09 15.62
N ASN A 460 -21.66 2.02 14.54
CA ASN A 460 -23.00 1.44 14.56
C ASN A 460 -23.00 -0.06 14.95
N CYS A 461 -21.88 -0.76 14.78
CA CYS A 461 -21.71 -2.15 15.21
C CYS A 461 -21.14 -2.27 16.65
N GLY A 462 -20.90 -1.16 17.36
CA GLY A 462 -20.27 -1.16 18.68
C GLY A 462 -18.80 -1.59 18.64
N ALA A 463 -18.07 -1.22 17.58
CA ALA A 463 -16.69 -1.63 17.36
C ALA A 463 -15.80 -0.43 17.10
N THR A 464 -14.73 -0.28 17.90
CA THR A 464 -13.71 0.75 17.74
C THR A 464 -12.39 0.23 17.14
N THR A 465 -12.30 -1.08 16.90
CA THR A 465 -11.16 -1.74 16.21
C THR A 465 -11.68 -2.81 15.26
N ILE A 466 -10.86 -3.21 14.27
CA ILE A 466 -11.20 -4.29 13.33
C ILE A 466 -11.40 -5.61 14.08
N GLU A 467 -10.57 -5.91 15.09
CA GLU A 467 -10.74 -7.09 15.94
C GLU A 467 -12.09 -7.07 16.68
N ALA A 468 -12.49 -5.91 17.22
CA ALA A 468 -13.81 -5.76 17.83
C ALA A 468 -14.94 -5.93 16.81
N LEU A 469 -14.76 -5.46 15.58
CA LEU A 469 -15.72 -5.66 14.50
C LEU A 469 -15.89 -7.16 14.17
N HIS A 470 -14.81 -7.92 14.07
CA HIS A 470 -14.86 -9.38 13.87
C HIS A 470 -15.67 -10.10 14.95
N LYS A 471 -15.63 -9.61 16.20
CA LYS A 471 -16.34 -10.21 17.35
C LYS A 471 -17.78 -9.73 17.48
N ASN A 472 -18.06 -8.46 17.21
CA ASN A 472 -19.34 -7.82 17.54
C ASN A 472 -20.29 -7.77 16.36
N ALA A 473 -19.79 -7.83 15.11
CA ALA A 473 -20.63 -7.67 13.94
C ALA A 473 -21.69 -8.77 13.84
N LYS A 474 -22.91 -8.35 13.54
CA LYS A 474 -24.03 -9.23 13.22
C LYS A 474 -24.48 -8.92 11.82
N MET A 475 -24.70 -9.95 11.02
CA MET A 475 -25.09 -9.79 9.62
C MET A 475 -26.37 -10.58 9.34
N THR A 476 -27.18 -10.05 8.45
CA THR A 476 -28.35 -10.73 7.92
C THR A 476 -28.26 -10.87 6.42
N LEU A 477 -28.79 -11.97 5.90
CA LEU A 477 -29.04 -12.13 4.47
C LEU A 477 -30.22 -11.27 4.05
N VAL A 478 -30.14 -10.71 2.87
CA VAL A 478 -31.21 -9.91 2.29
C VAL A 478 -31.76 -10.54 1.00
N SER A 479 -33.05 -10.38 0.76
CA SER A 479 -33.67 -10.80 -0.50
C SER A 479 -33.34 -9.82 -1.63
N ALA A 480 -33.60 -10.21 -2.88
CA ALA A 480 -33.46 -9.32 -4.02
C ALA A 480 -34.32 -8.05 -3.91
N ILE A 481 -35.48 -8.14 -3.24
CA ILE A 481 -36.36 -6.98 -2.98
C ILE A 481 -35.72 -6.06 -1.95
N SER A 482 -35.18 -6.60 -0.85
CA SER A 482 -34.47 -5.80 0.16
C SER A 482 -33.21 -5.11 -0.38
N ILE A 483 -32.52 -5.73 -1.32
CA ILE A 483 -31.39 -5.07 -2.02
C ILE A 483 -31.88 -3.82 -2.77
N LYS A 484 -33.00 -3.92 -3.47
CA LYS A 484 -33.62 -2.80 -4.18
C LYS A 484 -34.10 -1.70 -3.23
N GLU A 485 -34.70 -2.09 -2.09
CA GLU A 485 -35.13 -1.18 -1.01
C GLU A 485 -33.96 -0.39 -0.41
N GLY A 486 -32.73 -0.95 -0.41
CA GLY A 486 -31.54 -0.33 0.15
C GLY A 486 -31.04 0.90 -0.61
N GLY A 487 -31.58 1.21 -1.78
CA GLY A 487 -31.28 2.42 -2.56
C GLY A 487 -32.39 3.47 -2.48
N ALA A 488 -32.12 4.68 -2.94
CA ALA A 488 -33.16 5.68 -3.10
C ALA A 488 -34.18 5.17 -4.12
N HIS A 489 -35.44 5.02 -3.70
CA HIS A 489 -36.54 4.52 -4.53
C HIS A 489 -37.78 5.39 -4.35
N ASP A 490 -38.66 5.36 -5.33
CA ASP A 490 -39.92 6.14 -5.36
C ASP A 490 -39.75 7.67 -5.21
N VAL A 491 -38.54 8.18 -5.57
CA VAL A 491 -38.19 9.61 -5.55
C VAL A 491 -37.43 10.01 -6.81
N ILE A 492 -37.56 11.27 -7.22
CA ILE A 492 -36.74 11.86 -8.28
C ILE A 492 -35.55 12.56 -7.64
N GLN A 493 -34.34 12.05 -7.87
CA GLN A 493 -33.11 12.65 -7.34
C GLN A 493 -32.78 13.95 -8.08
N LYS A 494 -32.52 15.04 -7.33
CA LYS A 494 -32.16 16.35 -7.90
C LYS A 494 -30.78 16.40 -8.55
N ASN A 495 -29.86 15.51 -8.14
CA ASN A 495 -28.49 15.43 -8.65
C ASN A 495 -28.17 13.97 -8.96
N THR A 496 -28.38 13.55 -10.18
CA THR A 496 -27.74 12.37 -10.75
C THR A 496 -26.32 12.76 -11.21
N SER A 497 -25.39 12.87 -10.26
CA SER A 497 -23.99 12.73 -10.65
C SER A 497 -23.78 11.26 -11.04
N PHE A 498 -23.40 10.98 -12.27
CA PHE A 498 -23.11 9.64 -12.82
C PHE A 498 -21.96 8.90 -12.11
N VAL A 499 -21.60 9.31 -10.91
CA VAL A 499 -20.47 8.81 -10.12
C VAL A 499 -20.85 7.59 -9.25
N ASN A 500 -22.12 7.20 -9.20
CA ASN A 500 -22.63 6.17 -8.28
C ASN A 500 -23.34 4.98 -8.96
N ASN A 501 -22.93 4.57 -10.13
CA ASN A 501 -23.35 3.27 -10.68
C ASN A 501 -22.17 2.43 -11.11
#